data_4e0531249275e7e97384defea7b5dfce
#
_entry.id   4e0531249275e7e97384defea7b5dfce
#
_cell.length_a   1.000
_cell.length_b   1.000
_cell.length_c   1.000
_cell.angle_alpha   90.00
_cell.angle_beta   90.00
_cell.angle_gamma   90.00
#
_symmetry.space_group_name_H-M   'P 1'
#
loop_
_entity.id
_entity.type
_entity.pdbx_description
1 polymer ?
#
loop_
_entity_poly.entity_id
_entity_poly.type
_entity_poly.pdbx_seq_one_letter_code
_entity_poly.pdbx_strand_id
1 'polypeptide(L)'
;FEDKGKRSITLRPEGTASTARAFIEHKMHGLPLPVKLYYMGPMFRYERPQKGRFRQFHQFGMEAFGSADPALDSEIIAFAMEFYRRLGLTALKVRLNSVGCPKCRAEHKAKLQDMLRPHLEELCDDCRSRFEKNPLRIFDCKNEKCQTLIEGAPSITDCLCDDCKDHFEQVKAYLT
;
A
#
# COMPACT_ATOMS: atom_id res chain seq x y z
N PHE A 1 -5.81 7.16 24.37
CA PHE A 1 -5.83 7.66 25.76
C PHE A 1 -6.56 8.98 25.85
N GLU A 2 -6.96 9.36 27.03
CA GLU A 2 -7.60 10.66 27.28
C GLU A 2 -6.59 11.64 27.85
N ASP A 3 -6.67 12.89 27.42
CA ASP A 3 -5.89 13.98 28.01
C ASP A 3 -6.60 14.54 29.26
N LYS A 4 -5.96 15.51 29.95
CA LYS A 4 -6.53 16.17 31.13
C LYS A 4 -7.85 16.90 30.84
N GLY A 5 -8.12 17.23 29.58
CA GLY A 5 -9.38 17.85 29.11
C GLY A 5 -10.44 16.83 28.67
N LYS A 6 -10.25 15.55 28.97
CA LYS A 6 -11.13 14.42 28.58
C LYS A 6 -11.31 14.27 27.06
N ARG A 7 -10.33 14.69 26.27
CA ARG A 7 -10.34 14.49 24.82
C ARG A 7 -9.67 13.18 24.49
N SER A 8 -10.27 12.38 23.60
CA SER A 8 -9.65 11.17 23.08
C SER A 8 -8.48 11.54 22.16
N ILE A 9 -7.30 11.03 22.46
CA ILE A 9 -6.07 11.24 21.72
C ILE A 9 -5.54 9.90 21.24
N THR A 10 -5.15 9.85 19.95
CA THR A 10 -4.54 8.68 19.33
C THR A 10 -3.14 9.02 18.84
N LEU A 11 -2.19 8.14 19.11
CA LEU A 11 -0.85 8.24 18.51
C LEU A 11 -0.93 7.91 17.02
N ARG A 12 -0.32 8.73 16.19
CA ARG A 12 -0.34 8.56 14.73
C ARG A 12 0.41 7.29 14.29
N PRO A 13 -0.21 6.39 13.51
CA PRO A 13 0.44 5.17 13.05
C PRO A 13 1.21 5.34 11.73
N GLU A 14 0.98 6.45 11.02
CA GLU A 14 1.55 6.77 9.71
C GLU A 14 1.34 8.26 9.39
N GLY A 15 1.93 8.77 8.30
CA GLY A 15 1.87 10.19 7.94
C GLY A 15 0.91 10.54 6.79
N THR A 16 0.55 9.57 5.94
CA THR A 16 -0.25 9.80 4.72
C THR A 16 -1.59 10.46 5.01
N ALA A 17 -2.36 9.93 5.97
CA ALA A 17 -3.67 10.48 6.33
C ALA A 17 -3.58 11.91 6.87
N SER A 18 -2.53 12.22 7.65
CA SER A 18 -2.30 13.58 8.16
C SER A 18 -1.93 14.55 7.05
N THR A 19 -1.12 14.12 6.08
CA THR A 19 -0.72 14.91 4.93
C THR A 19 -1.89 15.16 3.97
N ALA A 20 -2.70 14.13 3.70
CA ALA A 20 -3.91 14.27 2.89
C ALA A 20 -4.92 15.23 3.55
N ARG A 21 -5.07 15.17 4.87
CA ARG A 21 -5.91 16.12 5.61
C ARG A 21 -5.36 17.54 5.51
N ALA A 22 -4.05 17.76 5.67
CA ALA A 22 -3.43 19.06 5.50
C ALA A 22 -3.68 19.61 4.09
N PHE A 23 -3.54 18.80 3.05
CA PHE A 23 -3.86 19.19 1.67
C PHE A 23 -5.30 19.69 1.52
N ILE A 24 -6.27 19.02 2.15
CA ILE A 24 -7.69 19.40 2.10
C ILE A 24 -7.97 20.64 2.95
N GLU A 25 -7.54 20.66 4.22
CA GLU A 25 -7.81 21.74 5.19
C GLU A 25 -7.20 23.08 4.74
N HIS A 26 -6.01 23.05 4.16
CA HIS A 26 -5.35 24.23 3.61
C HIS A 26 -5.73 24.55 2.17
N LYS A 27 -6.73 23.86 1.60
CA LYS A 27 -7.23 24.07 0.24
C LYS A 27 -6.15 24.06 -0.83
N MET A 28 -5.14 23.20 -0.66
CA MET A 28 -3.98 23.14 -1.57
C MET A 28 -4.35 22.68 -2.97
N HIS A 29 -5.55 22.12 -3.18
CA HIS A 29 -6.11 21.82 -4.51
C HIS A 29 -6.29 23.08 -5.38
N GLY A 30 -6.24 24.29 -4.80
CA GLY A 30 -6.23 25.56 -5.52
C GLY A 30 -4.83 26.02 -5.96
N LEU A 31 -3.78 25.29 -5.62
CA LEU A 31 -2.42 25.56 -6.06
C LEU A 31 -2.15 24.92 -7.44
N PRO A 32 -1.08 25.34 -8.14
CA PRO A 32 -0.62 24.60 -9.32
C PRO A 32 -0.36 23.13 -9.00
N LEU A 33 -0.94 22.23 -9.80
CA LEU A 33 -0.84 20.79 -9.62
C LEU A 33 0.29 20.19 -10.50
N PRO A 34 0.94 19.09 -10.08
CA PRO A 34 0.72 18.36 -8.84
C PRO A 34 1.37 19.03 -7.62
N VAL A 35 0.68 18.99 -6.47
CA VAL A 35 1.28 19.40 -5.19
C VAL A 35 2.04 18.23 -4.59
N LYS A 36 3.31 18.43 -4.27
CA LYS A 36 4.20 17.44 -3.67
C LYS A 36 4.53 17.85 -2.24
N LEU A 37 4.24 16.98 -1.30
CA LEU A 37 4.49 17.20 0.13
C LEU A 37 5.37 16.08 0.67
N TYR A 38 6.12 16.38 1.72
CA TYR A 38 6.84 15.36 2.48
C TYR A 38 6.56 15.50 3.98
N TYR A 39 6.76 14.44 4.68
CA TYR A 39 6.74 14.44 6.15
C TYR A 39 7.88 13.62 6.70
N MET A 40 8.32 13.98 7.90
CA MET A 40 9.31 13.23 8.66
C MET A 40 8.99 13.33 10.15
N GLY A 41 9.01 12.21 10.85
CA GLY A 41 8.79 12.25 12.29
C GLY A 41 8.46 10.87 12.90
N PRO A 42 8.19 10.86 14.22
CA PRO A 42 7.87 9.64 14.92
C PRO A 42 6.46 9.15 14.60
N MET A 43 6.33 7.84 14.40
CA MET A 43 5.08 7.11 14.21
C MET A 43 4.99 6.00 15.25
N PHE A 44 3.77 5.52 15.51
CA PHE A 44 3.51 4.58 16.59
C PHE A 44 2.60 3.46 16.11
N ARG A 45 3.02 2.19 16.33
CA ARG A 45 2.21 1.01 16.03
C ARG A 45 2.29 0.02 17.17
N TYR A 46 1.18 -0.61 17.50
CA TYR A 46 1.12 -1.68 18.47
C TYR A 46 1.57 -3.00 17.81
N GLU A 47 2.87 -3.13 17.63
CA GLU A 47 3.47 -4.33 17.04
C GLU A 47 4.20 -5.15 18.10
N ARG A 48 4.40 -6.45 17.83
CA ARG A 48 5.30 -7.26 18.66
C ARG A 48 6.73 -6.78 18.41
N PRO A 49 7.43 -6.26 19.43
CA PRO A 49 8.80 -5.77 19.28
C PRO A 49 9.75 -6.87 18.83
N GLN A 50 10.60 -6.54 17.87
CA GLN A 50 11.69 -7.40 17.40
C GLN A 50 12.79 -6.54 16.80
N LYS A 51 13.93 -7.14 16.44
CA LYS A 51 15.04 -6.41 15.83
C LYS A 51 14.57 -5.66 14.58
N GLY A 52 14.78 -4.33 14.56
CA GLY A 52 14.37 -3.46 13.45
C GLY A 52 12.87 -3.11 13.41
N ARG A 53 12.06 -3.58 14.38
CA ARG A 53 10.63 -3.28 14.45
C ARG A 53 10.26 -2.82 15.85
N PHE A 54 10.06 -1.52 15.99
CA PHE A 54 9.75 -0.86 17.25
C PHE A 54 8.31 -0.36 17.27
N ARG A 55 7.75 -0.15 18.45
CA ARG A 55 6.42 0.46 18.63
C ARG A 55 6.42 1.96 18.34
N GLN A 56 7.55 2.63 18.57
CA GLN A 56 7.84 3.96 18.08
C GLN A 56 8.98 3.87 17.05
N PHE A 57 8.77 4.45 15.89
CA PHE A 57 9.77 4.48 14.82
C PHE A 57 9.67 5.81 14.07
N HIS A 58 10.69 6.17 13.32
CA HIS A 58 10.67 7.35 12.47
C HIS A 58 10.30 6.94 11.04
N GLN A 59 9.46 7.74 10.44
CA GLN A 59 9.06 7.60 9.05
C GLN A 59 9.39 8.88 8.29
N PHE A 60 9.99 8.72 7.12
CA PHE A 60 10.01 9.72 6.07
C PHE A 60 9.04 9.27 4.99
N GLY A 61 8.23 10.17 4.48
CA GLY A 61 7.29 9.88 3.41
C GLY A 61 7.11 11.06 2.48
N MET A 62 6.70 10.78 1.26
CA MET A 62 6.36 11.75 0.25
C MET A 62 4.99 11.41 -0.33
N GLU A 63 4.18 12.44 -0.53
CA GLU A 63 2.84 12.35 -1.09
C GLU A 63 2.73 13.33 -2.25
N ALA A 64 2.08 12.91 -3.34
CA ALA A 64 1.81 13.76 -4.49
C ALA A 64 0.31 13.74 -4.80
N PHE A 65 -0.26 14.93 -5.00
CA PHE A 65 -1.69 15.12 -5.19
C PHE A 65 -1.98 15.86 -6.48
N GLY A 66 -3.05 15.46 -7.17
CA GLY A 66 -3.64 16.23 -8.25
C GLY A 66 -3.18 15.86 -9.66
N SER A 67 -2.57 14.70 -9.85
CA SER A 67 -2.33 14.13 -11.17
C SER A 67 -2.56 12.62 -11.16
N ALA A 68 -3.09 12.11 -12.26
CA ALA A 68 -3.20 10.68 -12.54
C ALA A 68 -2.19 10.23 -13.62
N ASP A 69 -1.22 11.08 -13.94
CA ASP A 69 -0.20 10.80 -14.96
C ASP A 69 0.77 9.71 -14.46
N PRO A 70 1.05 8.66 -15.24
CA PRO A 70 2.00 7.62 -14.87
C PRO A 70 3.43 8.13 -14.64
N ALA A 71 3.79 9.29 -15.22
CA ALA A 71 5.06 9.93 -14.96
C ALA A 71 5.20 10.35 -13.48
N LEU A 72 4.10 10.75 -12.81
CA LEU A 72 4.14 11.11 -11.39
C LEU A 72 4.41 9.90 -10.50
N ASP A 73 3.78 8.75 -10.77
CA ASP A 73 4.06 7.51 -10.06
C ASP A 73 5.51 7.08 -10.23
N SER A 74 6.02 7.20 -11.45
CA SER A 74 7.42 6.88 -11.78
C SER A 74 8.40 7.82 -11.06
N GLU A 75 8.08 9.11 -10.98
CA GLU A 75 8.88 10.09 -10.24
C GLU A 75 8.99 9.74 -8.75
N ILE A 76 7.88 9.34 -8.11
CA ILE A 76 7.87 8.93 -6.70
C ILE A 76 8.75 7.70 -6.48
N ILE A 77 8.69 6.73 -7.37
CA ILE A 77 9.52 5.52 -7.29
C ILE A 77 11.00 5.88 -7.51
N ALA A 78 11.31 6.67 -8.54
CA ALA A 78 12.67 7.12 -8.83
C ALA A 78 13.25 7.95 -7.67
N PHE A 79 12.44 8.81 -7.07
CA PHE A 79 12.83 9.57 -5.88
C PHE A 79 13.20 8.64 -4.72
N ALA A 80 12.39 7.63 -4.43
CA ALA A 80 12.69 6.68 -3.36
C ALA A 80 14.01 5.93 -3.62
N MET A 81 14.26 5.52 -4.85
CA MET A 81 15.51 4.85 -5.26
C MET A 81 16.72 5.76 -5.10
N GLU A 82 16.62 7.02 -5.55
CA GLU A 82 17.69 8.01 -5.41
C GLU A 82 17.96 8.36 -3.94
N PHE A 83 16.90 8.48 -3.12
CA PHE A 83 17.03 8.70 -1.67
C PHE A 83 17.84 7.57 -1.02
N TYR A 84 17.50 6.32 -1.28
CA TYR A 84 18.26 5.18 -0.75
C TYR A 84 19.69 5.12 -1.28
N ARG A 85 19.89 5.43 -2.55
CA ARG A 85 21.24 5.49 -3.13
C ARG A 85 22.13 6.51 -2.43
N ARG A 86 21.59 7.70 -2.13
CA ARG A 86 22.30 8.74 -1.36
C ARG A 86 22.61 8.33 0.08
N LEU A 87 21.83 7.44 0.65
CA LEU A 87 22.13 6.84 1.96
C LEU A 87 23.14 5.68 1.88
N GLY A 88 23.70 5.40 0.72
CA GLY A 88 24.72 4.34 0.52
C GLY A 88 24.13 2.96 0.27
N LEU A 89 22.81 2.82 0.08
CA LEU A 89 22.18 1.55 -0.26
C LEU A 89 22.20 1.36 -1.78
N THR A 90 23.05 0.46 -2.27
CA THR A 90 23.26 0.25 -3.72
C THR A 90 22.66 -1.06 -4.25
N ALA A 91 22.50 -2.08 -3.40
CA ALA A 91 21.94 -3.38 -3.78
C ALA A 91 20.41 -3.39 -3.65
N LEU A 92 19.73 -2.48 -4.36
CA LEU A 92 18.28 -2.32 -4.33
C LEU A 92 17.64 -2.97 -5.55
N LYS A 93 16.47 -3.58 -5.33
CA LYS A 93 15.62 -4.11 -6.39
C LYS A 93 14.21 -3.57 -6.23
N VAL A 94 13.69 -2.91 -7.26
CA VAL A 94 12.30 -2.48 -7.32
C VAL A 94 11.45 -3.63 -7.85
N ARG A 95 10.36 -3.94 -7.14
CA ARG A 95 9.32 -4.82 -7.63
C ARG A 95 8.05 -4.01 -7.79
N LEU A 96 7.61 -3.85 -9.01
CA LEU A 96 6.40 -3.10 -9.33
C LEU A 96 5.17 -4.00 -9.28
N ASN A 97 4.08 -3.44 -8.81
CA ASN A 97 2.76 -4.01 -8.89
C ASN A 97 1.74 -2.90 -9.10
N SER A 98 0.52 -3.25 -9.50
CA SER A 98 -0.59 -2.32 -9.62
C SER A 98 -1.62 -2.55 -8.52
N VAL A 99 -2.30 -1.50 -8.10
CA VAL A 99 -3.49 -1.60 -7.22
C VAL A 99 -4.76 -1.79 -8.07
N GLY A 100 -4.71 -1.41 -9.32
CA GLY A 100 -5.86 -1.40 -10.21
C GLY A 100 -6.96 -0.40 -9.79
N CYS A 101 -7.94 -0.19 -10.64
CA CYS A 101 -9.15 0.57 -10.31
C CYS A 101 -10.16 -0.29 -9.53
N PRO A 102 -11.29 0.27 -9.08
CA PRO A 102 -12.34 -0.51 -8.39
C PRO A 102 -12.84 -1.71 -9.20
N LYS A 103 -12.94 -1.60 -10.53
CA LYS A 103 -13.35 -2.68 -11.43
C LYS A 103 -12.33 -3.82 -11.42
N CYS A 104 -11.04 -3.49 -11.60
CA CYS A 104 -9.95 -4.48 -11.56
C CYS A 104 -9.89 -5.21 -10.22
N ARG A 105 -10.04 -4.47 -9.11
CA ARG A 105 -10.03 -5.05 -7.76
C ARG A 105 -11.22 -5.97 -7.51
N ALA A 106 -12.39 -5.61 -8.02
CA ALA A 106 -13.58 -6.46 -7.90
C ALA A 106 -13.39 -7.79 -8.65
N GLU A 107 -12.86 -7.73 -9.87
CA GLU A 107 -12.55 -8.91 -10.67
C GLU A 107 -11.47 -9.77 -10.00
N HIS A 108 -10.38 -9.19 -9.56
CA HIS A 108 -9.32 -9.91 -8.86
C HIS A 108 -9.82 -10.58 -7.59
N LYS A 109 -10.66 -9.87 -6.80
CA LYS A 109 -11.29 -10.43 -5.60
C LYS A 109 -12.16 -11.63 -5.95
N ALA A 110 -12.99 -11.53 -6.99
CA ALA A 110 -13.87 -12.61 -7.43
C ALA A 110 -13.07 -13.85 -7.86
N LYS A 111 -12.06 -13.68 -8.72
CA LYS A 111 -11.19 -14.77 -9.15
C LYS A 111 -10.48 -15.48 -7.98
N LEU A 112 -9.97 -14.70 -7.02
CA LEU A 112 -9.35 -15.25 -5.82
C LEU A 112 -10.36 -16.03 -4.96
N GLN A 113 -11.57 -15.50 -4.78
CA GLN A 113 -12.62 -16.18 -4.03
C GLN A 113 -13.07 -17.46 -4.74
N ASP A 114 -13.23 -17.44 -6.06
CA ASP A 114 -13.63 -18.63 -6.83
C ASP A 114 -12.57 -19.73 -6.74
N MET A 115 -11.29 -19.38 -6.80
CA MET A 115 -10.17 -20.31 -6.60
C MET A 115 -10.17 -20.92 -5.19
N LEU A 116 -10.42 -20.12 -4.16
CA LEU A 116 -10.34 -20.57 -2.77
C LEU A 116 -11.62 -21.24 -2.26
N ARG A 117 -12.76 -21.04 -2.93
CA ARG A 117 -14.06 -21.57 -2.50
C ARG A 117 -14.07 -23.09 -2.28
N PRO A 118 -13.47 -23.93 -3.15
CA PRO A 118 -13.41 -25.37 -2.91
C PRO A 118 -12.58 -25.77 -1.69
N HIS A 119 -11.68 -24.88 -1.23
CA HIS A 119 -10.70 -25.14 -0.19
C HIS A 119 -10.99 -24.40 1.13
N LEU A 120 -12.22 -23.90 1.32
CA LEU A 120 -12.57 -23.10 2.50
C LEU A 120 -12.31 -23.83 3.81
N GLU A 121 -12.59 -25.12 3.88
CA GLU A 121 -12.40 -25.94 5.09
C GLU A 121 -10.90 -26.21 5.39
N GLU A 122 -10.04 -26.05 4.39
CA GLU A 122 -8.60 -26.22 4.55
C GLU A 122 -7.89 -24.95 5.03
N LEU A 123 -8.56 -23.80 4.92
CA LEU A 123 -8.05 -22.52 5.41
C LEU A 123 -8.06 -22.45 6.93
N CYS A 124 -7.08 -21.78 7.53
CA CYS A 124 -7.12 -21.45 8.95
C CYS A 124 -8.28 -20.50 9.29
N ASP A 125 -8.69 -20.45 10.57
CA ASP A 125 -9.84 -19.67 11.03
C ASP A 125 -9.77 -18.19 10.63
N ASP A 126 -8.58 -17.59 10.75
CA ASP A 126 -8.36 -16.21 10.32
C ASP A 126 -8.60 -16.03 8.82
N CYS A 127 -8.15 -16.98 7.99
CA CYS A 127 -8.31 -16.90 6.55
C CYS A 127 -9.74 -17.20 6.11
N ARG A 128 -10.47 -18.06 6.79
CA ARG A 128 -11.93 -18.23 6.60
C ARG A 128 -12.68 -16.93 6.87
N SER A 129 -12.35 -16.26 7.97
CA SER A 129 -12.94 -14.94 8.27
C SER A 129 -12.55 -13.85 7.24
N ARG A 130 -11.32 -13.88 6.74
CA ARG A 130 -10.82 -12.95 5.71
C ARG A 130 -11.44 -13.20 4.34
N PHE A 131 -11.76 -14.42 4.01
CA PHE A 131 -12.37 -14.80 2.73
C PHE A 131 -13.62 -13.97 2.42
N GLU A 132 -14.48 -13.75 3.40
CA GLU A 132 -15.69 -12.94 3.23
C GLU A 132 -15.39 -11.42 3.30
N LYS A 133 -14.62 -11.01 4.30
CA LYS A 133 -14.41 -9.59 4.61
C LYS A 133 -13.38 -8.92 3.71
N ASN A 134 -12.23 -9.55 3.53
CA ASN A 134 -11.11 -9.02 2.74
C ASN A 134 -10.19 -10.17 2.30
N PRO A 135 -10.52 -10.89 1.23
CA PRO A 135 -9.76 -12.06 0.79
C PRO A 135 -8.31 -11.76 0.41
N LEU A 136 -7.99 -10.52 0.00
CA LEU A 136 -6.61 -10.14 -0.31
C LEU A 136 -5.67 -10.26 0.91
N ARG A 137 -6.19 -10.18 2.14
CA ARG A 137 -5.38 -10.41 3.34
C ARG A 137 -4.99 -11.87 3.56
N ILE A 138 -5.50 -12.80 2.76
CA ILE A 138 -5.08 -14.20 2.80
C ILE A 138 -3.64 -14.33 2.30
N PHE A 139 -3.21 -13.48 1.37
CA PHE A 139 -1.81 -13.40 0.92
C PHE A 139 -0.81 -13.11 2.05
N ASP A 140 -1.25 -12.45 3.12
CA ASP A 140 -0.43 -12.13 4.30
C ASP A 140 -0.39 -13.27 5.33
N CYS A 141 -1.08 -14.39 5.08
CA CYS A 141 -1.13 -15.51 6.02
C CYS A 141 0.23 -16.18 6.13
N LYS A 142 0.61 -16.54 7.37
CA LYS A 142 1.87 -17.25 7.63
C LYS A 142 1.70 -18.76 7.85
N ASN A 143 0.46 -19.25 7.77
CA ASN A 143 0.17 -20.66 7.88
C ASN A 143 0.55 -21.35 6.55
N GLU A 144 1.42 -22.33 6.61
CA GLU A 144 1.96 -23.02 5.44
C GLU A 144 0.86 -23.63 4.55
N LYS A 145 -0.17 -24.24 5.14
CA LYS A 145 -1.31 -24.76 4.36
C LYS A 145 -2.02 -23.68 3.57
N CYS A 146 -2.24 -22.51 4.19
CA CYS A 146 -2.86 -21.39 3.47
C CYS A 146 -1.95 -20.85 2.37
N GLN A 147 -0.63 -20.83 2.61
CA GLN A 147 0.33 -20.38 1.59
C GLN A 147 0.34 -21.33 0.38
N THR A 148 0.32 -22.63 0.61
CA THR A 148 0.21 -23.62 -0.48
C THR A 148 -1.08 -23.45 -1.28
N LEU A 149 -2.21 -23.18 -0.63
CA LEU A 149 -3.49 -22.98 -1.31
C LEU A 149 -3.53 -21.71 -2.17
N ILE A 150 -2.73 -20.69 -1.84
CA ILE A 150 -2.64 -19.46 -2.66
C ILE A 150 -1.51 -19.49 -3.68
N GLU A 151 -0.72 -20.56 -3.74
CA GLU A 151 0.22 -20.77 -4.83
C GLU A 151 -0.54 -20.82 -6.17
N GLY A 152 -0.12 -19.99 -7.12
CA GLY A 152 -0.82 -19.87 -8.41
C GLY A 152 -2.09 -19.01 -8.38
N ALA A 153 -2.37 -18.30 -7.26
CA ALA A 153 -3.47 -17.35 -7.22
C ALA A 153 -3.30 -16.25 -8.27
N PRO A 154 -4.41 -15.76 -8.85
CA PRO A 154 -4.35 -14.72 -9.87
C PRO A 154 -3.68 -13.46 -9.33
N SER A 155 -2.82 -12.86 -10.14
CA SER A 155 -2.25 -11.55 -9.84
C SER A 155 -3.26 -10.45 -10.16
N ILE A 156 -3.16 -9.31 -9.50
CA ILE A 156 -3.94 -8.13 -9.88
C ILE A 156 -3.60 -7.69 -11.32
N THR A 157 -2.36 -7.90 -11.76
CA THR A 157 -1.94 -7.57 -13.13
C THR A 157 -2.66 -8.38 -14.21
N ASP A 158 -3.18 -9.57 -13.87
CA ASP A 158 -3.98 -10.41 -14.76
C ASP A 158 -5.46 -9.99 -14.84
N CYS A 159 -5.82 -9.00 -14.04
CA CYS A 159 -7.19 -8.47 -13.90
C CYS A 159 -7.28 -6.97 -14.22
N LEU A 160 -6.21 -6.38 -14.76
CA LEU A 160 -6.22 -4.98 -15.13
C LEU A 160 -7.11 -4.75 -16.35
N CYS A 161 -7.97 -3.72 -16.27
CA CYS A 161 -8.62 -3.17 -17.47
C CYS A 161 -7.58 -2.46 -18.35
N ASP A 162 -7.95 -2.17 -19.59
CA ASP A 162 -7.03 -1.58 -20.58
C ASP A 162 -6.38 -0.30 -20.05
N ASP A 163 -7.16 0.63 -19.49
CA ASP A 163 -6.65 1.89 -18.92
C ASP A 163 -5.60 1.65 -17.83
N CYS A 164 -5.87 0.72 -16.89
CA CYS A 164 -4.94 0.40 -15.81
C CYS A 164 -3.71 -0.35 -16.30
N LYS A 165 -3.85 -1.15 -17.35
CA LYS A 165 -2.75 -1.84 -18.00
C LYS A 165 -1.84 -0.86 -18.72
N ASP A 166 -2.41 0.05 -19.51
CA ASP A 166 -1.67 1.08 -20.24
C ASP A 166 -0.93 1.99 -19.26
N HIS A 167 -1.59 2.44 -18.19
CA HIS A 167 -0.94 3.21 -17.13
C HIS A 167 0.25 2.45 -16.53
N PHE A 168 0.07 1.19 -16.18
CA PHE A 168 1.14 0.37 -15.59
C PHE A 168 2.32 0.14 -16.54
N GLU A 169 2.05 -0.08 -17.84
CA GLU A 169 3.10 -0.22 -18.85
C GLU A 169 3.88 1.10 -19.03
N GLN A 170 3.19 2.26 -19.00
CA GLN A 170 3.85 3.56 -19.06
C GLN A 170 4.73 3.81 -17.82
N VAL A 171 4.27 3.47 -16.61
CA VAL A 171 5.11 3.54 -15.39
C VAL A 171 6.37 2.70 -15.55
N LYS A 172 6.26 1.49 -16.08
CA LYS A 172 7.45 0.64 -16.36
C LYS A 172 8.38 1.27 -17.36
N ALA A 173 7.83 1.85 -18.44
CA ALA A 173 8.63 2.49 -19.49
C ALA A 173 9.41 3.70 -18.99
N TYR A 174 8.85 4.49 -18.06
CA TYR A 174 9.55 5.63 -17.46
C TYR A 174 10.66 5.22 -16.48
N LEU A 175 10.64 4.00 -15.95
CA LEU A 175 11.61 3.51 -14.96
C LEU A 175 12.75 2.66 -15.60
N THR A 176 12.70 2.43 -16.90
CA THR A 176 13.73 1.69 -17.65
C THR A 176 14.78 2.62 -18.18
#